data_fbc977fdf878fc1e50f308a1779b859a
#
_entry.id   fbc977fdf878fc1e50f308a1779b859a
#
_cell.length_a   1.000
_cell.length_b   1.000
_cell.length_c   1.000
_cell.angle_alpha   90.00
_cell.angle_beta   90.00
_cell.angle_gamma   90.00
#
_symmetry.space_group_name_H-M   'P 1'
#
loop_
_entity.id
_entity.type
_entity.pdbx_description
1 polymer ?
#
loop_
_entity_poly.entity_id
_entity_poly.type
_entity_poly.pdbx_seq_one_letter_code
_entity_poly.pdbx_strand_id
1 'polypeptide(L)'
;MIIENLSQLYPKGYLSKTIGSEATYSIPVDDQFFIVNKAFLSIKEQHLLEALFPISENPTITGNHPWFSYLFQQAKLPAEGTFRMLQIQTNVTKELQAEWQFNLTKMFPDTVDCFSPSNNMYILVEEQSKNTFQQEEIQGIFLTLDTDFDCTSAVFVGNFYSSEDILRRCFHEEQRIFSEELNSSSRTTVFSLTDVALHYFTKEAMSQNV
;
A
#
# COMPACT_ATOMS: atom_id res chain seq x y z
N MET A 1 16.86 -13.42 17.09
CA MET A 1 17.95 -12.98 16.17
C MET A 1 17.77 -11.54 15.66
N ILE A 2 16.66 -11.16 14.97
CA ILE A 2 16.47 -9.77 14.48
C ILE A 2 16.33 -8.78 15.64
N ILE A 3 15.50 -9.09 16.64
CA ILE A 3 15.27 -8.24 17.83
C ILE A 3 16.56 -8.03 18.63
N GLU A 4 17.35 -9.06 18.81
CA GLU A 4 18.63 -8.98 19.52
C GLU A 4 19.61 -8.07 18.79
N ASN A 5 19.70 -8.17 17.47
CA ASN A 5 20.54 -7.30 16.65
C ASN A 5 20.07 -5.84 16.72
N LEU A 6 18.75 -5.59 16.64
CA LEU A 6 18.19 -4.25 16.79
C LEU A 6 18.45 -3.67 18.18
N SER A 7 18.32 -4.48 19.24
CA SER A 7 18.61 -4.04 20.61
C SER A 7 20.10 -3.75 20.84
N GLN A 8 21.01 -4.44 20.12
CA GLN A 8 22.44 -4.13 20.15
C GLN A 8 22.76 -2.85 19.40
N LEU A 9 22.16 -2.63 18.23
CA LEU A 9 22.35 -1.42 17.43
C LEU A 9 21.71 -0.19 18.10
N TYR A 10 20.56 -0.38 18.70
CA TYR A 10 19.76 0.68 19.32
C TYR A 10 19.40 0.33 20.78
N PRO A 11 20.35 0.45 21.73
CA PRO A 11 20.15 0.00 23.12
C PRO A 11 19.01 0.70 23.86
N LYS A 12 18.56 1.85 23.37
CA LYS A 12 17.43 2.62 23.93
C LYS A 12 16.10 2.37 23.19
N GLY A 13 16.11 1.47 22.20
CA GLY A 13 14.91 1.00 21.53
C GLY A 13 14.12 0.03 22.41
N TYR A 14 12.84 -0.10 22.14
CA TYR A 14 11.95 -1.02 22.85
C TYR A 14 10.89 -1.60 21.92
N LEU A 15 10.36 -2.76 22.29
CA LEU A 15 9.26 -3.40 21.56
C LEU A 15 7.90 -2.81 21.97
N SER A 16 7.04 -2.62 20.99
CA SER A 16 5.67 -2.14 21.17
C SER A 16 4.72 -2.86 20.23
N LYS A 17 3.49 -3.08 20.65
CA LYS A 17 2.40 -3.55 19.76
C LYS A 17 1.77 -2.44 18.95
N THR A 18 2.10 -1.19 19.24
CA THR A 18 1.59 0.00 18.56
C THR A 18 2.73 0.77 17.94
N ILE A 19 2.44 1.45 16.82
CA ILE A 19 3.36 2.39 16.19
C ILE A 19 3.72 3.50 17.17
N GLY A 20 4.97 3.92 17.16
CA GLY A 20 5.46 5.02 18.00
C GLY A 20 4.95 6.40 17.55
N SER A 21 5.34 7.43 18.29
CA SER A 21 5.01 8.82 17.97
C SER A 21 5.85 9.37 16.80
N GLU A 22 5.52 10.57 16.33
CA GLU A 22 6.29 11.29 15.30
C GLU A 22 7.78 11.50 15.66
N ALA A 23 8.12 11.49 16.95
CA ALA A 23 9.50 11.59 17.43
C ALA A 23 10.27 10.26 17.37
N THR A 24 9.68 9.19 16.85
CA THR A 24 10.26 7.84 16.83
C THR A 24 10.20 7.22 15.44
N TYR A 25 11.07 6.25 15.19
CA TYR A 25 10.97 5.29 14.09
C TYR A 25 10.38 3.98 14.61
N SER A 26 9.43 3.42 13.86
CA SER A 26 8.79 2.13 14.15
C SER A 26 9.23 1.11 13.11
N ILE A 27 10.16 0.25 13.50
CA ILE A 27 10.70 -0.81 12.65
C ILE A 27 9.82 -2.04 12.85
N PRO A 28 9.12 -2.54 11.81
CA PRO A 28 8.27 -3.73 11.95
C PRO A 28 9.14 -4.97 12.18
N VAL A 29 8.80 -5.76 13.20
CA VAL A 29 9.46 -7.02 13.54
C VAL A 29 8.40 -8.02 14.00
N ASP A 30 8.14 -9.02 13.18
CA ASP A 30 7.07 -10.00 13.39
C ASP A 30 5.70 -9.32 13.60
N ASP A 31 5.07 -9.53 14.77
CA ASP A 31 3.77 -8.99 15.17
C ASP A 31 3.88 -7.68 16.01
N GLN A 32 5.06 -7.09 16.08
CA GLN A 32 5.37 -5.92 16.91
C GLN A 32 6.20 -4.89 16.14
N PHE A 33 6.45 -3.76 16.78
CA PHE A 33 7.33 -2.72 16.28
C PHE A 33 8.50 -2.52 17.25
N PHE A 34 9.71 -2.47 16.71
CA PHE A 34 10.86 -2.00 17.47
C PHE A 34 10.93 -0.48 17.34
N ILE A 35 10.73 0.22 18.44
CA ILE A 35 10.61 1.68 18.48
C ILE A 35 11.96 2.30 18.84
N VAL A 36 12.43 3.21 18.00
CA VAL A 36 13.68 3.96 18.21
C VAL A 36 13.40 5.46 18.18
N ASN A 37 13.84 6.19 19.18
CA ASN A 37 13.67 7.65 19.22
C ASN A 37 14.64 8.32 18.24
N LYS A 38 14.11 9.23 17.39
CA LYS A 38 14.87 9.99 16.37
C LYS A 38 16.04 10.77 16.99
N ALA A 39 15.87 11.27 18.21
CA ALA A 39 16.90 12.03 18.92
C ALA A 39 18.19 11.21 19.25
N PHE A 40 18.12 9.88 19.17
CA PHE A 40 19.28 9.00 19.41
C PHE A 40 19.94 8.53 18.11
N LEU A 41 19.47 8.97 16.97
CA LEU A 41 19.96 8.57 15.66
C LEU A 41 20.75 9.71 15.01
N SER A 42 21.86 9.37 14.37
CA SER A 42 22.54 10.29 13.48
C SER A 42 21.68 10.62 12.25
N ILE A 43 21.95 11.74 11.59
CA ILE A 43 21.25 12.16 10.37
C ILE A 43 21.30 11.05 9.29
N LYS A 44 22.44 10.35 9.16
CA LYS A 44 22.62 9.25 8.21
C LYS A 44 21.74 8.04 8.53
N GLU A 45 21.62 7.68 9.81
CA GLU A 45 20.75 6.60 10.27
C GLU A 45 19.29 6.97 10.09
N GLN A 46 18.90 8.22 10.33
CA GLN A 46 17.56 8.71 10.07
C GLN A 46 17.20 8.55 8.58
N HIS A 47 18.03 9.06 7.67
CA HIS A 47 17.83 8.91 6.23
C HIS A 47 17.79 7.44 5.78
N LEU A 48 18.63 6.58 6.37
CA LEU A 48 18.62 5.15 6.08
C LEU A 48 17.31 4.49 6.54
N LEU A 49 16.87 4.79 7.76
CA LEU A 49 15.61 4.25 8.28
C LEU A 49 14.41 4.80 7.52
N GLU A 50 14.43 6.05 7.10
CA GLU A 50 13.40 6.65 6.22
C GLU A 50 13.34 5.97 4.85
N ALA A 51 14.48 5.61 4.29
CA ALA A 51 14.53 4.90 3.01
C ALA A 51 14.09 3.43 3.11
N LEU A 52 14.45 2.74 4.21
CA LEU A 52 14.13 1.34 4.43
C LEU A 52 12.72 1.13 5.01
N PHE A 53 12.28 2.05 5.85
CA PHE A 53 11.01 2.04 6.55
C PHE A 53 10.40 3.43 6.42
N PRO A 54 9.88 3.79 5.23
CA PRO A 54 9.28 5.10 5.02
C PRO A 54 8.19 5.28 6.08
N ILE A 55 8.45 6.16 7.03
CA ILE A 55 7.46 6.51 8.04
C ILE A 55 6.35 7.19 7.26
N SER A 56 5.22 6.54 7.26
CA SER A 56 3.99 7.22 6.87
C SER A 56 3.85 8.46 7.76
N GLU A 57 4.24 9.63 7.26
CA GLU A 57 4.03 10.92 7.93
C GLU A 57 2.55 11.27 8.03
N ASN A 58 1.69 10.35 7.66
CA ASN A 58 0.25 10.49 7.81
C ASN A 58 -0.20 9.87 9.13
N PRO A 59 -0.44 10.70 10.17
CA PRO A 59 -1.18 10.27 11.36
C PRO A 59 -2.64 9.93 11.04
N THR A 60 -3.03 9.89 9.77
CA THR A 60 -4.40 9.60 9.34
C THR A 60 -4.74 8.11 9.32
N ILE A 61 -3.79 7.18 9.58
CA ILE A 61 -4.16 5.82 9.99
C ILE A 61 -4.45 5.78 11.49
N THR A 62 -5.04 6.83 12.04
CA THR A 62 -5.59 6.87 13.41
C THR A 62 -7.04 6.38 13.46
N GLY A 63 -7.61 5.97 12.34
CA GLY A 63 -8.82 5.18 12.30
C GLY A 63 -8.50 3.70 12.42
N ASN A 64 -9.27 3.00 13.20
CA ASN A 64 -9.28 1.54 13.26
C ASN A 64 -9.76 1.03 11.87
N HIS A 65 -8.84 0.97 10.89
CA HIS A 65 -9.14 0.44 9.56
C HIS A 65 -9.02 -1.08 9.60
N PRO A 66 -10.12 -1.82 9.66
CA PRO A 66 -10.08 -3.28 9.76
C PRO A 66 -9.34 -3.92 8.58
N TRP A 67 -9.47 -3.35 7.38
CA TRP A 67 -8.79 -3.83 6.18
C TRP A 67 -7.28 -3.60 6.22
N PHE A 68 -6.82 -2.48 6.78
CA PHE A 68 -5.39 -2.28 7.03
C PHE A 68 -4.85 -3.33 8.00
N SER A 69 -5.56 -3.57 9.11
CA SER A 69 -5.16 -4.58 10.09
C SER A 69 -5.16 -5.99 9.50
N TYR A 70 -6.14 -6.30 8.64
CA TYR A 70 -6.17 -7.57 7.93
C TYR A 70 -4.98 -7.75 6.99
N LEU A 71 -4.69 -6.76 6.14
CA LEU A 71 -3.63 -6.88 5.13
C LEU A 71 -2.21 -6.83 5.73
N PHE A 72 -1.98 -6.00 6.74
CA PHE A 72 -0.64 -5.70 7.24
C PHE A 72 -0.35 -6.17 8.67
N GLN A 73 -1.37 -6.52 9.47
CA GLN A 73 -1.23 -6.88 10.88
C GLN A 73 -1.77 -8.27 11.22
N GLN A 74 -1.98 -9.12 10.23
CA GLN A 74 -2.47 -10.50 10.39
C GLN A 74 -3.82 -10.64 11.12
N ALA A 75 -4.62 -9.56 11.16
CA ALA A 75 -5.98 -9.63 11.67
C ALA A 75 -6.87 -10.50 10.76
N LYS A 76 -8.04 -10.89 11.25
CA LYS A 76 -9.05 -11.63 10.48
C LYS A 76 -9.66 -10.75 9.39
N LEU A 77 -10.17 -11.40 8.34
CA LEU A 77 -10.92 -10.74 7.29
C LEU A 77 -12.11 -9.98 7.89
N PRO A 78 -12.28 -8.66 7.58
CA PRO A 78 -13.30 -7.82 8.23
C PRO A 78 -14.75 -8.16 7.85
N ALA A 79 -14.95 -8.77 6.68
CA ALA A 79 -16.26 -9.10 6.14
C ALA A 79 -16.22 -10.40 5.34
N GLU A 80 -17.35 -11.11 5.26
CA GLU A 80 -17.53 -12.23 4.34
C GLU A 80 -17.88 -11.65 2.95
N GLY A 81 -17.29 -12.21 1.89
CA GLY A 81 -17.54 -11.75 0.52
C GLY A 81 -16.41 -12.10 -0.43
N THR A 82 -16.49 -11.55 -1.62
CA THR A 82 -15.46 -11.66 -2.64
C THR A 82 -14.94 -10.25 -2.93
N PHE A 83 -13.66 -10.04 -2.69
CA PHE A 83 -13.06 -8.71 -2.72
C PHE A 83 -11.86 -8.65 -3.67
N ARG A 84 -11.63 -7.47 -4.22
CA ARG A 84 -10.37 -7.10 -4.86
C ARG A 84 -9.80 -5.83 -4.25
N MET A 85 -8.50 -5.64 -4.45
CA MET A 85 -7.80 -4.42 -4.05
C MET A 85 -7.36 -3.66 -5.30
N LEU A 86 -7.65 -2.36 -5.34
CA LEU A 86 -6.99 -1.45 -6.25
C LEU A 86 -5.86 -0.79 -5.47
N GLN A 87 -4.64 -0.94 -5.95
CA GLN A 87 -3.45 -0.32 -5.39
C GLN A 87 -3.14 0.91 -6.22
N ILE A 88 -3.12 2.08 -5.60
CA ILE A 88 -3.08 3.36 -6.30
C ILE A 88 -1.90 4.15 -5.77
N GLN A 89 -1.02 4.58 -6.67
CA GLN A 89 -0.03 5.61 -6.37
C GLN A 89 -0.37 6.87 -7.14
N THR A 90 -0.45 8.00 -6.44
CA THR A 90 -0.76 9.30 -7.05
C THR A 90 0.20 10.36 -6.52
N ASN A 91 0.41 11.42 -7.31
CA ASN A 91 1.19 12.59 -6.91
C ASN A 91 0.32 13.77 -6.48
N VAL A 92 -0.96 13.51 -6.13
CA VAL A 92 -1.86 14.54 -5.62
C VAL A 92 -1.23 15.26 -4.41
N THR A 93 -1.37 16.59 -4.37
CA THR A 93 -0.77 17.40 -3.29
C THR A 93 -1.44 17.11 -1.94
N LYS A 94 -0.70 17.30 -0.84
CA LYS A 94 -1.20 16.99 0.53
C LYS A 94 -2.51 17.70 0.86
N GLU A 95 -2.66 18.92 0.38
CA GLU A 95 -3.83 19.77 0.62
C GLU A 95 -5.10 19.21 -0.04
N LEU A 96 -4.96 18.50 -1.15
CA LEU A 96 -6.05 17.96 -1.94
C LEU A 96 -6.31 16.47 -1.69
N GLN A 97 -5.45 15.77 -0.93
CA GLN A 97 -5.57 14.33 -0.70
C GLN A 97 -6.93 13.90 -0.14
N ALA A 98 -7.45 14.62 0.85
CA ALA A 98 -8.73 14.28 1.47
C ALA A 98 -9.90 14.44 0.49
N GLU A 99 -9.90 15.49 -0.33
CA GLU A 99 -10.91 15.74 -1.34
C GLU A 99 -10.80 14.73 -2.50
N TRP A 100 -9.58 14.43 -2.93
CA TRP A 100 -9.29 13.42 -3.95
C TRP A 100 -9.81 12.04 -3.51
N GLN A 101 -9.46 11.59 -2.29
CA GLN A 101 -9.92 10.32 -1.73
C GLN A 101 -11.45 10.26 -1.62
N PHE A 102 -12.09 11.33 -1.20
CA PHE A 102 -13.54 11.43 -1.13
C PHE A 102 -14.19 11.30 -2.51
N ASN A 103 -13.64 11.95 -3.55
CA ASN A 103 -14.15 11.82 -4.91
C ASN A 103 -13.89 10.43 -5.48
N LEU A 104 -12.72 9.86 -5.23
CA LEU A 104 -12.41 8.47 -5.60
C LEU A 104 -13.47 7.51 -5.06
N THR A 105 -13.75 7.53 -3.75
CA THR A 105 -14.72 6.62 -3.13
C THR A 105 -16.14 6.82 -3.65
N LYS A 106 -16.50 8.03 -4.06
CA LYS A 106 -17.80 8.29 -4.71
C LYS A 106 -17.94 7.68 -6.10
N MET A 107 -16.82 7.61 -6.84
CA MET A 107 -16.81 7.03 -8.18
C MET A 107 -16.85 5.51 -8.17
N PHE A 108 -16.52 4.88 -7.04
CA PHE A 108 -16.58 3.42 -6.87
C PHE A 108 -17.68 3.05 -5.87
N PRO A 109 -18.91 2.76 -6.34
CA PRO A 109 -20.06 2.52 -5.46
C PRO A 109 -19.96 1.26 -4.61
N ASP A 110 -19.19 0.28 -5.05
CA ASP A 110 -18.97 -1.00 -4.36
C ASP A 110 -17.75 -0.97 -3.41
N THR A 111 -17.22 0.24 -3.13
CA THR A 111 -16.11 0.43 -2.17
C THR A 111 -16.56 0.11 -0.75
N VAL A 112 -15.87 -0.82 -0.11
CA VAL A 112 -16.07 -1.17 1.31
C VAL A 112 -15.08 -0.47 2.23
N ASP A 113 -13.90 -0.09 1.71
CA ASP A 113 -12.91 0.71 2.43
C ASP A 113 -11.95 1.40 1.45
N CYS A 114 -11.40 2.54 1.86
CA CYS A 114 -10.33 3.23 1.14
C CYS A 114 -9.39 3.90 2.15
N PHE A 115 -8.14 3.48 2.19
CA PHE A 115 -7.16 3.98 3.14
C PHE A 115 -5.79 4.16 2.49
N SER A 116 -4.94 4.97 3.14
CA SER A 116 -3.58 5.23 2.69
C SER A 116 -2.58 4.52 3.62
N PRO A 117 -1.89 3.47 3.18
CA PRO A 117 -0.86 2.79 3.97
C PRO A 117 0.45 3.60 4.06
N SER A 118 0.69 4.49 3.12
CA SER A 118 1.87 5.38 3.07
C SER A 118 1.59 6.61 2.22
N ASN A 119 2.48 7.61 2.26
CA ASN A 119 2.34 8.81 1.46
C ASN A 119 2.10 8.49 -0.02
N ASN A 120 1.08 9.13 -0.59
CA ASN A 120 0.71 9.02 -2.00
C ASN A 120 0.31 7.59 -2.48
N MET A 121 0.21 6.64 -1.56
CA MET A 121 -0.29 5.29 -1.83
C MET A 121 -1.67 5.12 -1.21
N TYR A 122 -2.62 4.62 -1.99
CA TYR A 122 -3.97 4.32 -1.53
C TYR A 122 -4.31 2.87 -1.86
N ILE A 123 -5.11 2.27 -1.01
CA ILE A 123 -5.73 0.97 -1.24
C ILE A 123 -7.23 1.16 -1.18
N LEU A 124 -7.89 0.87 -2.28
CA LEU A 124 -9.34 0.82 -2.35
C LEU A 124 -9.76 -0.63 -2.37
N VAL A 125 -10.61 -1.00 -1.42
CA VAL A 125 -11.19 -2.34 -1.30
C VAL A 125 -12.57 -2.33 -1.91
N GLU A 126 -12.79 -3.17 -2.89
CA GLU A 126 -14.05 -3.28 -3.63
C GLU A 126 -14.64 -4.67 -3.45
N GLU A 127 -15.94 -4.73 -3.14
CA GLU A 127 -16.70 -5.96 -3.12
C GLU A 127 -17.22 -6.29 -4.51
N GLN A 128 -17.17 -7.56 -4.89
CA GLN A 128 -17.69 -8.00 -6.18
C GLN A 128 -19.20 -7.84 -6.27
N SER A 129 -19.65 -7.06 -7.24
CA SER A 129 -21.05 -6.85 -7.55
C SER A 129 -21.35 -7.09 -9.03
N LYS A 130 -22.63 -6.92 -9.41
CA LYS A 130 -23.04 -6.97 -10.82
C LYS A 130 -22.57 -5.76 -11.63
N ASN A 131 -22.23 -4.66 -10.94
CA ASN A 131 -21.83 -3.39 -11.53
C ASN A 131 -20.33 -3.11 -11.38
N THR A 132 -19.55 -4.15 -11.06
CA THR A 132 -18.10 -4.02 -10.90
C THR A 132 -17.47 -3.53 -12.20
N PHE A 133 -16.71 -2.46 -12.11
CA PHE A 133 -16.03 -1.82 -13.23
C PHE A 133 -14.97 -2.71 -13.86
N GLN A 134 -14.93 -2.69 -15.19
CA GLN A 134 -13.83 -3.26 -15.96
C GLN A 134 -12.64 -2.31 -15.99
N GLN A 135 -11.49 -2.80 -16.43
CA GLN A 135 -10.24 -2.03 -16.41
C GLN A 135 -10.33 -0.73 -17.22
N GLU A 136 -11.01 -0.75 -18.36
CA GLU A 136 -11.18 0.44 -19.21
C GLU A 136 -12.05 1.53 -18.53
N GLU A 137 -13.06 1.10 -17.78
CA GLU A 137 -13.91 2.02 -17.02
C GLU A 137 -13.13 2.64 -15.86
N ILE A 138 -12.30 1.83 -15.16
CA ILE A 138 -11.38 2.29 -14.11
C ILE A 138 -10.39 3.30 -14.69
N GLN A 139 -9.82 3.03 -15.87
CA GLN A 139 -8.95 3.97 -16.58
C GLN A 139 -9.65 5.33 -16.83
N GLY A 140 -10.92 5.31 -17.25
CA GLY A 140 -11.71 6.51 -17.47
C GLY A 140 -11.93 7.31 -16.18
N ILE A 141 -12.21 6.63 -15.07
CA ILE A 141 -12.38 7.25 -13.75
C ILE A 141 -11.09 7.96 -13.33
N PHE A 142 -9.93 7.29 -13.42
CA PHE A 142 -8.66 7.88 -13.00
C PHE A 142 -8.21 9.02 -13.92
N LEU A 143 -8.47 8.95 -15.22
CA LEU A 143 -8.21 10.07 -16.14
C LEU A 143 -9.04 11.31 -15.75
N THR A 144 -10.28 11.12 -15.31
CA THR A 144 -11.14 12.22 -14.85
C THR A 144 -10.59 12.81 -13.55
N LEU A 145 -10.34 11.97 -12.54
CA LEU A 145 -9.76 12.41 -11.26
C LEU A 145 -8.44 13.15 -11.46
N ASP A 146 -7.53 12.60 -12.25
CA ASP A 146 -6.22 13.19 -12.49
C ASP A 146 -6.32 14.54 -13.19
N THR A 147 -7.31 14.70 -14.09
CA THR A 147 -7.58 15.99 -14.72
C THR A 147 -8.16 17.01 -13.73
N ASP A 148 -9.09 16.58 -12.87
CA ASP A 148 -9.76 17.48 -11.91
C ASP A 148 -8.80 17.95 -10.81
N PHE A 149 -7.80 17.13 -10.45
CA PHE A 149 -6.86 17.39 -9.36
C PHE A 149 -5.45 17.77 -9.83
N ASP A 150 -5.23 17.94 -11.13
CA ASP A 150 -3.92 18.21 -11.75
C ASP A 150 -2.82 17.26 -11.22
N CYS A 151 -3.12 15.97 -11.24
CA CYS A 151 -2.24 14.92 -10.75
C CYS A 151 -2.09 13.78 -11.77
N THR A 152 -1.31 12.78 -11.42
CA THR A 152 -1.17 11.53 -12.19
C THR A 152 -1.25 10.35 -11.25
N SER A 153 -1.95 9.29 -11.67
CA SER A 153 -2.12 8.08 -10.90
C SER A 153 -1.63 6.83 -11.66
N ALA A 154 -0.93 5.97 -10.96
CA ALA A 154 -0.69 4.60 -11.39
C ALA A 154 -1.56 3.67 -10.56
N VAL A 155 -2.28 2.78 -11.22
CA VAL A 155 -3.27 1.92 -10.58
C VAL A 155 -3.06 0.47 -10.98
N PHE A 156 -2.87 -0.40 -10.01
CA PHE A 156 -2.91 -1.84 -10.20
C PHE A 156 -4.29 -2.38 -9.80
N VAL A 157 -4.96 -3.03 -10.70
CA VAL A 157 -6.27 -3.65 -10.47
C VAL A 157 -6.06 -5.11 -10.12
N GLY A 158 -6.24 -5.46 -8.84
CA GLY A 158 -6.17 -6.83 -8.36
C GLY A 158 -7.33 -7.70 -8.83
N ASN A 159 -7.17 -9.00 -8.65
CA ASN A 159 -8.24 -9.95 -8.93
C ASN A 159 -9.20 -10.08 -7.74
N PHE A 160 -10.39 -10.65 -7.99
CA PHE A 160 -11.37 -10.97 -6.96
C PHE A 160 -11.04 -12.30 -6.27
N TYR A 161 -11.01 -12.28 -4.93
CA TYR A 161 -10.76 -13.45 -4.09
C TYR A 161 -11.80 -13.55 -2.98
N SER A 162 -12.29 -14.77 -2.71
CA SER A 162 -13.27 -15.05 -1.65
C SER A 162 -12.66 -15.73 -0.43
N SER A 163 -11.41 -16.18 -0.50
CA SER A 163 -10.72 -16.84 0.60
C SER A 163 -9.80 -15.87 1.32
N GLU A 164 -9.90 -15.83 2.66
CA GLU A 164 -9.08 -14.97 3.52
C GLU A 164 -7.57 -15.12 3.24
N ASP A 165 -7.07 -16.35 3.26
CA ASP A 165 -5.63 -16.62 3.08
C ASP A 165 -5.17 -16.32 1.65
N ILE A 166 -6.00 -16.59 0.66
CA ILE A 166 -5.68 -16.33 -0.75
C ILE A 166 -5.66 -14.83 -1.00
N LEU A 167 -6.66 -14.08 -0.53
CA LEU A 167 -6.76 -12.64 -0.73
C LEU A 167 -5.53 -11.91 -0.18
N ARG A 168 -5.13 -12.21 1.07
CA ARG A 168 -3.94 -11.59 1.68
C ARG A 168 -2.65 -11.93 0.93
N ARG A 169 -2.44 -13.20 0.61
CA ARG A 169 -1.25 -13.65 -0.11
C ARG A 169 -1.16 -13.02 -1.49
N CYS A 170 -2.25 -13.04 -2.26
CA CYS A 170 -2.29 -12.46 -3.59
C CYS A 170 -2.12 -10.94 -3.55
N PHE A 171 -2.70 -10.24 -2.57
CA PHE A 171 -2.46 -8.80 -2.38
C PHE A 171 -0.97 -8.46 -2.25
N HIS A 172 -0.22 -9.22 -1.45
CA HIS A 172 1.22 -8.94 -1.28
C HIS A 172 2.03 -9.27 -2.55
N GLU A 173 1.67 -10.31 -3.29
CA GLU A 173 2.29 -10.60 -4.59
C GLU A 173 1.96 -9.51 -5.62
N GLU A 174 0.71 -9.09 -5.69
CA GLU A 174 0.26 -7.99 -6.55
C GLU A 174 0.95 -6.67 -6.18
N GLN A 175 1.16 -6.40 -4.88
CA GLN A 175 1.88 -5.22 -4.39
C GLN A 175 3.35 -5.24 -4.83
N ARG A 176 4.00 -6.40 -4.81
CA ARG A 176 5.37 -6.56 -5.29
C ARG A 176 5.46 -6.24 -6.78
N ILE A 177 4.54 -6.81 -7.59
CA ILE A 177 4.47 -6.57 -9.03
C ILE A 177 4.21 -5.08 -9.32
N PHE A 178 3.26 -4.47 -8.61
CA PHE A 178 2.97 -3.04 -8.73
C PHE A 178 4.20 -2.18 -8.47
N SER A 179 4.94 -2.46 -7.40
CA SER A 179 6.15 -1.72 -7.03
C SER A 179 7.27 -1.84 -8.09
N GLU A 180 7.38 -2.98 -8.77
CA GLU A 180 8.35 -3.19 -9.85
C GLU A 180 7.98 -2.41 -11.11
N GLU A 181 6.69 -2.31 -11.45
CA GLU A 181 6.19 -1.63 -12.65
C GLU A 181 6.12 -0.11 -12.49
N LEU A 182 5.95 0.42 -11.27
CA LEU A 182 5.88 1.86 -10.99
C LEU A 182 7.09 2.65 -11.48
N ASN A 183 8.27 2.04 -11.51
CA ASN A 183 9.51 2.70 -11.94
C ASN A 183 9.54 3.03 -13.44
N SER A 184 8.54 2.62 -14.21
CA SER A 184 8.51 2.74 -15.67
C SER A 184 7.53 3.78 -16.23
N SER A 185 6.64 4.36 -15.42
CA SER A 185 5.52 5.17 -15.94
C SER A 185 5.53 6.63 -15.46
N SER A 186 5.41 7.56 -16.41
CA SER A 186 5.22 8.99 -16.18
C SER A 186 3.81 9.48 -16.56
N ARG A 187 2.86 8.58 -16.75
CA ARG A 187 1.49 8.90 -17.17
C ARG A 187 0.49 8.13 -16.31
N THR A 188 -0.75 8.62 -16.25
CA THR A 188 -1.88 7.87 -15.70
C THR A 188 -1.99 6.51 -16.38
N THR A 189 -1.79 5.45 -15.62
CA THR A 189 -1.81 4.08 -16.12
C THR A 189 -2.63 3.20 -15.20
N VAL A 190 -3.55 2.44 -15.79
CA VAL A 190 -4.28 1.38 -15.09
C VAL A 190 -3.90 0.05 -15.71
N PHE A 191 -3.42 -0.88 -14.92
CA PHE A 191 -2.98 -2.18 -15.38
C PHE A 191 -3.34 -3.28 -14.38
N SER A 192 -3.38 -4.49 -14.85
CA SER A 192 -3.71 -5.69 -14.08
C SER A 192 -2.60 -6.73 -14.19
N LEU A 193 -2.73 -7.81 -13.43
CA LEU A 193 -1.81 -8.94 -13.54
C LEU A 193 -1.73 -9.48 -14.99
N THR A 194 -2.84 -9.45 -15.73
CA THR A 194 -2.87 -9.93 -17.13
C THR A 194 -1.96 -9.12 -18.03
N ASP A 195 -1.88 -7.80 -17.84
CA ASP A 195 -1.06 -6.89 -18.66
C ASP A 195 0.43 -7.10 -18.41
N VAL A 196 0.80 -7.38 -17.18
CA VAL A 196 2.22 -7.49 -16.78
C VAL A 196 2.74 -8.93 -16.74
N ALA A 197 1.84 -9.92 -16.76
CA ALA A 197 2.19 -11.34 -16.60
C ALA A 197 3.27 -11.81 -17.58
N LEU A 198 3.14 -11.46 -18.86
CA LEU A 198 4.10 -11.87 -19.87
C LEU A 198 5.49 -11.26 -19.63
N HIS A 199 5.53 -9.98 -19.27
CA HIS A 199 6.78 -9.29 -18.95
C HIS A 199 7.42 -9.90 -17.69
N TYR A 200 6.62 -10.10 -16.65
CA TYR A 200 7.09 -10.64 -15.38
C TYR A 200 7.66 -12.05 -15.54
N PHE A 201 6.93 -12.97 -16.20
CA PHE A 201 7.38 -14.35 -16.40
C PHE A 201 8.58 -14.44 -17.34
N THR A 202 8.69 -13.58 -18.36
CA THR A 202 9.88 -13.54 -19.22
C THR A 202 11.12 -13.06 -18.46
N LYS A 203 10.98 -12.03 -17.64
CA LYS A 203 12.07 -11.50 -16.79
C LYS A 203 12.57 -12.55 -15.80
N GLU A 204 11.64 -13.24 -15.13
CA GLU A 204 11.97 -14.31 -14.18
C GLU A 204 12.63 -15.51 -14.86
N ALA A 205 12.14 -15.96 -16.03
CA ALA A 205 12.76 -17.03 -16.81
C ALA A 205 14.17 -16.66 -17.31
N MET A 206 14.43 -15.40 -17.63
CA MET A 206 15.75 -14.92 -18.02
C MET A 206 16.71 -14.84 -16.83
N SER A 207 16.24 -14.51 -15.64
CA SER A 207 17.05 -14.42 -14.42
C SER A 207 17.47 -15.79 -13.85
N GLN A 208 16.72 -16.85 -14.15
CA GLN A 208 17.04 -18.22 -13.75
C GLN A 208 18.06 -18.92 -14.65
N ASN A 209 18.43 -18.34 -15.78
CA ASN A 209 19.36 -18.90 -16.77
C ASN A 209 20.76 -18.24 -16.71
N VAL A 210 21.07 -17.50 -15.66
CA VAL A 210 22.38 -16.89 -15.37
C VAL A 210 22.94 -17.51 -14.09
#